data_cf13597e8c074dd3942ba5bfabe26bbe
#
_entry.id   cf13597e8c074dd3942ba5bfabe26bbe
#
_cell.length_a   1.000
_cell.length_b   1.000
_cell.length_c   1.000
_cell.angle_alpha   90.00
_cell.angle_beta   90.00
_cell.angle_gamma   90.00
#
_symmetry.space_group_name_H-M   'P 1'
#
loop_
_entity.id
_entity.type
_entity.pdbx_description
1 polymer ?
#
loop_
_entity_poly.entity_id
_entity_poly.type
_entity_poly.pdbx_seq_one_letter_code
_entity_poly.pdbx_strand_id
1 'polypeptide(L)'
;MEIKDARIDGGNPFDWGRTAADYARYRDIYPPEFYRSILNRGVGLAGQQVLDIGTGTGVLPRHLYKHGAHWLGVDPSPQQIAEARRLSTGMNIDYQVCAAEAVDAPDGSFNAITACQCYWYLDPPRAARQFARFLPTGGKVLLLVMNWLPFEDSIANASEQLVLRYNPSWSGAGEQEQPIVPNPAYNTDFTCTCQRTWRLQVPFTRESWHGRMRACRGVGASLTPGDLQSWEQEHRALLERIAPPQFTVTHHAALTELTKK
;
A
#
# COMPACT_ATOMS: atom_id res chain seq x y z
N MET A 1 -2.49 13.50 -10.04
CA MET A 1 -3.94 13.74 -9.74
C MET A 1 -4.05 14.05 -8.26
N GLU A 2 -4.52 15.23 -7.92
CA GLU A 2 -4.72 15.64 -6.54
C GLU A 2 -5.93 14.93 -5.92
N ILE A 3 -5.73 14.36 -4.73
CA ILE A 3 -6.78 13.72 -3.94
C ILE A 3 -7.08 14.60 -2.74
N LYS A 4 -8.37 14.82 -2.47
CA LYS A 4 -8.84 15.55 -1.29
C LYS A 4 -9.96 14.75 -0.64
N ASP A 5 -9.74 14.31 0.60
CA ASP A 5 -10.69 13.52 1.38
C ASP A 5 -10.72 14.05 2.82
N ALA A 6 -11.87 14.47 3.30
CA ALA A 6 -12.03 15.02 4.64
C ALA A 6 -11.64 14.04 5.76
N ARG A 7 -11.61 12.73 5.48
CA ARG A 7 -11.22 11.67 6.42
C ARG A 7 -9.70 11.54 6.58
N ILE A 8 -8.92 12.16 5.67
CA ILE A 8 -7.47 11.97 5.53
C ILE A 8 -6.78 13.31 5.65
N ASP A 9 -5.75 13.39 6.52
CA ASP A 9 -4.90 14.57 6.71
C ASP A 9 -5.68 15.88 6.95
N GLY A 10 -6.83 15.78 7.65
CA GLY A 10 -7.71 16.93 7.89
C GLY A 10 -8.31 17.54 6.62
N GLY A 11 -8.37 16.79 5.53
CA GLY A 11 -8.86 17.25 4.23
C GLY A 11 -7.82 17.99 3.40
N ASN A 12 -6.56 18.03 3.80
CA ASN A 12 -5.49 18.62 3.00
C ASN A 12 -5.22 17.78 1.75
N PRO A 13 -5.00 18.43 0.60
CA PRO A 13 -4.77 17.71 -0.64
C PRO A 13 -3.41 17.03 -0.70
N PHE A 14 -3.34 15.91 -1.42
CA PHE A 14 -2.09 15.21 -1.72
C PHE A 14 -2.13 14.60 -3.12
N ASP A 15 -0.96 14.37 -3.72
CA ASP A 15 -0.83 13.77 -5.05
C ASP A 15 0.24 12.67 -5.07
N TRP A 16 -0.22 11.42 -5.16
CA TRP A 16 0.66 10.26 -5.27
C TRP A 16 1.52 10.24 -6.53
N GLY A 17 1.10 10.95 -7.59
CA GLY A 17 1.89 11.06 -8.82
C GLY A 17 3.23 11.74 -8.61
N ARG A 18 3.31 12.68 -7.64
CA ARG A 18 4.55 13.38 -7.28
C ARG A 18 5.62 12.47 -6.69
N THR A 19 5.22 11.35 -6.11
CA THR A 19 6.12 10.39 -5.45
C THR A 19 6.38 9.13 -6.28
N ALA A 20 5.85 9.01 -7.50
CA ALA A 20 5.89 7.76 -8.26
C ALA A 20 7.31 7.19 -8.44
N ALA A 21 8.29 8.04 -8.77
CA ALA A 21 9.68 7.64 -8.93
C ALA A 21 10.31 7.14 -7.62
N ASP A 22 10.07 7.83 -6.50
CA ASP A 22 10.54 7.42 -5.18
C ASP A 22 9.82 6.16 -4.71
N TYR A 23 8.53 6.08 -4.98
CA TYR A 23 7.73 4.90 -4.68
C TYR A 23 8.30 3.67 -5.39
N ALA A 24 8.58 3.80 -6.70
CA ALA A 24 9.18 2.74 -7.51
C ALA A 24 10.55 2.29 -6.98
N ARG A 25 11.34 3.22 -6.44
CA ARG A 25 12.71 2.95 -5.98
C ARG A 25 12.79 2.45 -4.54
N TYR A 26 11.92 2.94 -3.64
CA TYR A 26 12.09 2.78 -2.20
C TYR A 26 10.92 2.08 -1.47
N ARG A 27 9.84 1.74 -2.20
CA ARG A 27 8.66 1.09 -1.59
C ARG A 27 8.56 -0.40 -1.89
N ASP A 28 9.45 -0.95 -2.70
CA ASP A 28 9.54 -2.40 -2.95
C ASP A 28 10.37 -3.06 -1.84
N ILE A 29 9.77 -3.14 -0.65
CA ILE A 29 10.45 -3.52 0.60
C ILE A 29 9.79 -4.69 1.33
N TYR A 30 8.74 -5.29 0.77
CA TYR A 30 8.05 -6.38 1.45
C TYR A 30 8.95 -7.63 1.53
N PRO A 31 9.19 -8.17 2.74
CA PRO A 31 9.97 -9.39 2.89
C PRO A 31 9.26 -10.61 2.27
N PRO A 32 10.00 -11.68 1.93
CA PRO A 32 9.42 -12.90 1.35
C PRO A 32 8.27 -13.51 2.16
N GLU A 33 8.28 -13.35 3.48
CA GLU A 33 7.21 -13.80 4.36
C GLU A 33 5.88 -13.09 4.06
N PHE A 34 5.92 -11.80 3.72
CA PHE A 34 4.72 -11.05 3.37
C PHE A 34 4.05 -11.64 2.12
N TYR A 35 4.80 -11.92 1.06
CA TYR A 35 4.28 -12.56 -0.16
C TYR A 35 3.81 -13.98 0.10
N ARG A 36 4.54 -14.77 0.92
CA ARG A 36 4.09 -16.11 1.32
C ARG A 36 2.76 -16.08 2.07
N SER A 37 2.49 -15.03 2.85
CA SER A 37 1.21 -14.89 3.54
C SER A 37 0.03 -14.83 2.57
N ILE A 38 0.19 -14.19 1.42
CA ILE A 38 -0.82 -14.11 0.34
C ILE A 38 -1.00 -15.46 -0.34
N LEU A 39 0.12 -16.09 -0.75
CA LEU A 39 0.09 -17.40 -1.40
C LEU A 39 -0.53 -18.49 -0.50
N ASN A 40 -0.25 -18.46 0.80
CA ASN A 40 -0.82 -19.39 1.78
C ASN A 40 -2.35 -19.21 1.95
N ARG A 41 -2.91 -18.09 1.52
CA ARG A 41 -4.37 -17.87 1.43
C ARG A 41 -4.95 -18.37 0.11
N GLY A 42 -4.12 -18.97 -0.76
CA GLY A 42 -4.54 -19.48 -2.06
C GLY A 42 -4.80 -18.37 -3.09
N VAL A 43 -4.12 -17.22 -2.97
CA VAL A 43 -4.26 -16.07 -3.88
C VAL A 43 -2.95 -15.88 -4.65
N GLY A 44 -3.07 -15.61 -5.96
CA GLY A 44 -1.93 -15.42 -6.87
C GLY A 44 -1.42 -16.73 -7.49
N LEU A 45 -2.22 -17.80 -7.48
CA LEU A 45 -1.86 -19.13 -7.97
C LEU A 45 -2.25 -19.32 -9.44
N ALA A 46 -1.65 -20.35 -10.07
CA ALA A 46 -1.86 -20.67 -11.47
C ALA A 46 -3.35 -20.79 -11.84
N GLY A 47 -3.72 -20.18 -12.97
CA GLY A 47 -5.08 -20.17 -13.50
C GLY A 47 -6.02 -19.14 -12.86
N GLN A 48 -5.59 -18.40 -11.85
CA GLN A 48 -6.39 -17.35 -11.25
C GLN A 48 -6.31 -16.04 -12.03
N GLN A 49 -7.42 -15.29 -12.04
CA GLN A 49 -7.51 -13.88 -12.40
C GLN A 49 -7.54 -13.09 -11.10
N VAL A 50 -6.57 -12.22 -10.86
CA VAL A 50 -6.45 -11.45 -9.62
C VAL A 50 -6.51 -9.96 -9.93
N LEU A 51 -7.38 -9.23 -9.24
CA LEU A 51 -7.48 -7.78 -9.31
C LEU A 51 -6.70 -7.17 -8.12
N ASP A 52 -5.70 -6.33 -8.40
CA ASP A 52 -4.94 -5.60 -7.38
C ASP A 52 -5.37 -4.13 -7.35
N ILE A 53 -6.11 -3.76 -6.32
CA ILE A 53 -6.65 -2.42 -6.10
C ILE A 53 -5.60 -1.52 -5.45
N GLY A 54 -5.46 -0.29 -5.98
CA GLY A 54 -4.42 0.64 -5.52
C GLY A 54 -3.03 0.07 -5.73
N THR A 55 -2.80 -0.54 -6.89
CA THR A 55 -1.58 -1.31 -7.23
C THR A 55 -0.31 -0.48 -7.15
N GLY A 56 -0.41 0.86 -7.21
CA GLY A 56 0.72 1.76 -7.22
C GLY A 56 1.69 1.42 -8.36
N THR A 57 2.95 1.14 -8.02
CA THR A 57 3.98 0.72 -8.97
C THR A 57 3.98 -0.79 -9.26
N GLY A 58 2.89 -1.49 -8.92
CA GLY A 58 2.72 -2.92 -9.20
C GLY A 58 3.55 -3.85 -8.30
N VAL A 59 3.82 -3.49 -7.05
CA VAL A 59 4.71 -4.28 -6.18
C VAL A 59 4.19 -5.70 -5.96
N LEU A 60 2.91 -5.87 -5.58
CA LEU A 60 2.34 -7.22 -5.37
C LEU A 60 2.32 -8.05 -6.66
N PRO A 61 1.74 -7.58 -7.77
CA PRO A 61 1.72 -8.32 -9.01
C PRO A 61 3.12 -8.72 -9.49
N ARG A 62 4.09 -7.79 -9.46
CA ARG A 62 5.46 -8.04 -9.92
C ARG A 62 6.19 -9.15 -9.16
N HIS A 63 5.91 -9.31 -7.89
CA HIS A 63 6.51 -10.38 -7.07
C HIS A 63 5.76 -11.70 -7.18
N LEU A 64 4.44 -11.66 -7.48
CA LEU A 64 3.57 -12.82 -7.42
C LEU A 64 3.23 -13.43 -8.78
N TYR A 65 3.38 -12.69 -9.93
CA TYR A 65 3.02 -13.18 -11.26
C TYR A 65 3.65 -14.53 -11.63
N LYS A 66 4.86 -14.80 -11.15
CA LYS A 66 5.61 -16.04 -11.40
C LYS A 66 4.92 -17.29 -10.84
N HIS A 67 3.93 -17.16 -9.99
CA HIS A 67 3.12 -18.26 -9.47
C HIS A 67 1.94 -18.63 -10.38
N GLY A 68 1.82 -17.98 -11.56
CA GLY A 68 0.95 -18.38 -12.64
C GLY A 68 -0.43 -17.76 -12.66
N ALA A 69 -0.75 -16.83 -11.77
CA ALA A 69 -1.95 -16.00 -11.88
C ALA A 69 -1.75 -14.92 -12.95
N HIS A 70 -2.85 -14.53 -13.60
CA HIS A 70 -2.92 -13.31 -14.38
C HIS A 70 -3.39 -12.16 -13.48
N TRP A 71 -2.69 -11.05 -13.52
CA TRP A 71 -2.94 -9.90 -12.65
C TRP A 71 -3.44 -8.70 -13.46
N LEU A 72 -4.49 -8.05 -12.96
CA LEU A 72 -4.90 -6.71 -13.36
C LEU A 72 -4.65 -5.75 -12.18
N GLY A 73 -3.66 -4.87 -12.32
CA GLY A 73 -3.40 -3.81 -11.34
C GLY A 73 -4.13 -2.52 -11.72
N VAL A 74 -4.85 -1.91 -10.79
CA VAL A 74 -5.52 -0.63 -11.01
C VAL A 74 -5.10 0.41 -9.98
N ASP A 75 -4.89 1.64 -10.45
CA ASP A 75 -4.55 2.78 -9.60
C ASP A 75 -5.06 4.09 -10.27
N PRO A 76 -5.61 5.05 -9.52
CA PRO A 76 -6.07 6.30 -10.09
C PRO A 76 -4.94 7.23 -10.56
N SER A 77 -3.68 6.98 -10.14
CA SER A 77 -2.52 7.79 -10.54
C SER A 77 -1.89 7.29 -11.84
N PRO A 78 -1.94 8.05 -12.94
CA PRO A 78 -1.30 7.66 -14.20
C PRO A 78 0.22 7.54 -14.07
N GLN A 79 0.86 8.32 -13.18
CA GLN A 79 2.29 8.27 -12.94
C GLN A 79 2.70 6.97 -12.24
N GLN A 80 1.91 6.52 -11.25
CA GLN A 80 2.12 5.21 -10.60
C GLN A 80 1.99 4.07 -11.61
N ILE A 81 0.96 4.08 -12.44
CA ILE A 81 0.75 3.07 -13.48
C ILE A 81 1.86 3.11 -14.56
N ALA A 82 2.37 4.28 -14.91
CA ALA A 82 3.51 4.39 -15.83
C ALA A 82 4.75 3.66 -15.27
N GLU A 83 5.06 3.87 -14.00
CA GLU A 83 6.15 3.14 -13.31
C GLU A 83 5.86 1.63 -13.21
N ALA A 84 4.62 1.24 -12.89
CA ALA A 84 4.23 -0.17 -12.85
C ALA A 84 4.48 -0.86 -14.19
N ARG A 85 4.05 -0.27 -15.30
CA ARG A 85 4.28 -0.80 -16.67
C ARG A 85 5.77 -0.90 -16.98
N ARG A 86 6.54 0.14 -16.68
CA ARG A 86 8.00 0.17 -16.91
C ARG A 86 8.71 -0.96 -16.15
N LEU A 87 8.35 -1.17 -14.89
CA LEU A 87 8.96 -2.18 -14.02
C LEU A 87 8.50 -3.61 -14.32
N SER A 88 7.37 -3.78 -15.02
CA SER A 88 6.77 -5.07 -15.35
C SER A 88 6.98 -5.52 -16.80
N THR A 89 7.94 -4.90 -17.52
CA THR A 89 8.22 -5.29 -18.91
C THR A 89 8.51 -6.78 -19.01
N GLY A 90 7.73 -7.49 -19.86
CA GLY A 90 7.86 -8.94 -20.06
C GLY A 90 7.16 -9.81 -19.01
N MET A 91 6.42 -9.22 -18.07
CA MET A 91 5.59 -9.95 -17.09
C MET A 91 4.15 -10.04 -17.58
N ASN A 92 3.45 -11.11 -17.22
CA ASN A 92 2.01 -11.30 -17.50
C ASN A 92 1.14 -10.54 -16.52
N ILE A 93 1.18 -9.20 -16.61
CA ILE A 93 0.45 -8.28 -15.73
C ILE A 93 -0.14 -7.16 -16.58
N ASP A 94 -1.43 -6.94 -16.45
CA ASP A 94 -2.11 -5.79 -17.05
C ASP A 94 -2.28 -4.66 -16.04
N TYR A 95 -2.30 -3.43 -16.54
CA TYR A 95 -2.49 -2.23 -15.71
C TYR A 95 -3.48 -1.26 -16.32
N GLN A 96 -4.36 -0.72 -15.47
CA GLN A 96 -5.36 0.28 -15.86
C GLN A 96 -5.31 1.50 -14.93
N VAL A 97 -5.43 2.71 -15.51
CA VAL A 97 -5.59 3.95 -14.75
C VAL A 97 -7.08 4.14 -14.44
N CYS A 98 -7.51 3.77 -13.25
CA CYS A 98 -8.87 4.02 -12.77
C CYS A 98 -8.95 3.90 -11.24
N ALA A 99 -9.99 4.49 -10.66
CA ALA A 99 -10.34 4.24 -9.26
C ALA A 99 -10.93 2.83 -9.09
N ALA A 100 -10.81 2.27 -7.89
CA ALA A 100 -11.34 0.94 -7.56
C ALA A 100 -12.84 0.79 -7.90
N GLU A 101 -13.60 1.83 -7.60
CA GLU A 101 -15.06 1.88 -7.81
C GLU A 101 -15.46 2.13 -9.27
N ALA A 102 -14.50 2.39 -10.15
CA ALA A 102 -14.70 2.65 -11.59
C ALA A 102 -14.15 1.52 -12.48
N VAL A 103 -13.67 0.43 -11.88
CA VAL A 103 -13.25 -0.74 -12.65
C VAL A 103 -14.45 -1.29 -13.43
N ASP A 104 -14.28 -1.44 -14.74
CA ASP A 104 -15.25 -2.08 -15.61
C ASP A 104 -14.77 -3.49 -15.97
N ALA A 105 -15.47 -4.49 -15.44
CA ALA A 105 -15.20 -5.90 -15.67
C ALA A 105 -16.50 -6.72 -15.53
N PRO A 106 -16.61 -7.86 -16.22
CA PRO A 106 -17.75 -8.75 -16.09
C PRO A 106 -17.95 -9.29 -14.68
N ASP A 107 -19.16 -9.68 -14.34
CA ASP A 107 -19.47 -10.34 -13.08
C ASP A 107 -18.71 -11.66 -12.96
N GLY A 108 -18.18 -11.94 -11.77
CA GLY A 108 -17.45 -13.17 -11.50
C GLY A 108 -16.11 -13.32 -12.25
N SER A 109 -15.57 -12.24 -12.82
CA SER A 109 -14.37 -12.30 -13.67
C SER A 109 -13.05 -12.48 -12.91
N PHE A 110 -13.04 -12.29 -11.58
CA PHE A 110 -11.84 -12.47 -10.75
C PHE A 110 -12.02 -13.57 -9.72
N ASN A 111 -10.94 -14.30 -9.45
CA ASN A 111 -10.92 -15.32 -8.38
C ASN A 111 -10.58 -14.69 -7.03
N ALA A 112 -9.80 -13.60 -7.04
CA ALA A 112 -9.41 -12.86 -5.85
C ALA A 112 -9.18 -11.38 -6.14
N ILE A 113 -9.29 -10.58 -5.08
CA ILE A 113 -8.97 -9.15 -5.06
C ILE A 113 -7.95 -8.91 -3.95
N THR A 114 -6.92 -8.12 -4.23
CA THR A 114 -5.98 -7.62 -3.22
C THR A 114 -6.11 -6.11 -3.09
N ALA A 115 -6.01 -5.59 -1.86
CA ALA A 115 -5.96 -4.17 -1.55
C ALA A 115 -4.88 -3.95 -0.49
N CYS A 116 -3.66 -3.61 -0.96
CA CYS A 116 -2.51 -3.42 -0.11
C CYS A 116 -2.20 -1.94 0.09
N GLN A 117 -2.17 -1.47 1.33
CA GLN A 117 -1.86 -0.08 1.68
C GLN A 117 -2.84 0.97 1.12
N CYS A 118 -4.07 0.57 0.75
CA CYS A 118 -5.02 1.46 0.09
C CYS A 118 -6.47 1.37 0.60
N TYR A 119 -6.78 0.39 1.44
CA TYR A 119 -8.16 0.09 1.87
C TYR A 119 -8.91 1.31 2.45
N TRP A 120 -8.24 2.16 3.21
CA TRP A 120 -8.83 3.36 3.82
C TRP A 120 -9.16 4.50 2.84
N TYR A 121 -8.69 4.42 1.60
CA TYR A 121 -9.02 5.39 0.54
C TYR A 121 -10.34 5.05 -0.17
N LEU A 122 -10.81 3.81 -0.04
CA LEU A 122 -12.01 3.33 -0.72
C LEU A 122 -13.29 3.96 -0.15
N ASP A 123 -14.32 4.04 -0.97
CA ASP A 123 -15.71 4.21 -0.53
C ASP A 123 -16.26 2.83 -0.14
N PRO A 124 -16.45 2.52 1.15
CA PRO A 124 -16.70 1.14 1.55
C PRO A 124 -17.99 0.55 0.97
N PRO A 125 -19.15 1.25 0.92
CA PRO A 125 -20.36 0.72 0.31
C PRO A 125 -20.23 0.46 -1.19
N ARG A 126 -19.51 1.33 -1.92
CA ARG A 126 -19.30 1.16 -3.37
C ARG A 126 -18.31 0.04 -3.64
N ALA A 127 -17.19 0.02 -2.93
CA ALA A 127 -16.18 -1.02 -3.05
C ALA A 127 -16.75 -2.41 -2.71
N ALA A 128 -17.51 -2.54 -1.62
CA ALA A 128 -18.15 -3.80 -1.24
C ALA A 128 -19.05 -4.37 -2.35
N ARG A 129 -19.92 -3.53 -2.94
CA ARG A 129 -20.78 -3.95 -4.07
C ARG A 129 -19.97 -4.36 -5.30
N GLN A 130 -18.92 -3.60 -5.66
CA GLN A 130 -18.08 -3.90 -6.80
C GLN A 130 -17.32 -5.22 -6.59
N PHE A 131 -16.73 -5.41 -5.42
CA PHE A 131 -16.00 -6.64 -5.10
C PHE A 131 -16.92 -7.85 -5.08
N ALA A 132 -18.14 -7.71 -4.53
CA ALA A 132 -19.13 -8.75 -4.59
C ALA A 132 -19.54 -9.11 -6.03
N ARG A 133 -19.67 -8.14 -6.90
CA ARG A 133 -19.98 -8.36 -8.31
C ARG A 133 -18.86 -9.09 -9.05
N PHE A 134 -17.61 -8.70 -8.80
CA PHE A 134 -16.43 -9.25 -9.49
C PHE A 134 -16.07 -10.68 -9.10
N LEU A 135 -16.42 -11.12 -7.89
CA LEU A 135 -16.02 -12.40 -7.36
C LEU A 135 -17.14 -13.45 -7.49
N PRO A 136 -16.85 -14.72 -7.76
CA PRO A 136 -17.80 -15.83 -7.55
C PRO A 136 -17.98 -16.10 -6.05
N THR A 137 -18.98 -16.87 -5.67
CA THR A 137 -19.11 -17.42 -4.30
C THR A 137 -17.81 -18.14 -3.91
N GLY A 138 -17.31 -17.88 -2.71
CA GLY A 138 -16.00 -18.39 -2.24
C GLY A 138 -14.79 -17.59 -2.74
N GLY A 139 -14.99 -16.59 -3.63
CA GLY A 139 -13.93 -15.66 -4.04
C GLY A 139 -13.45 -14.80 -2.87
N LYS A 140 -12.22 -14.34 -2.93
CA LYS A 140 -11.52 -13.74 -1.77
C LYS A 140 -11.13 -12.29 -1.98
N VAL A 141 -11.26 -11.49 -0.93
CA VAL A 141 -10.62 -10.18 -0.84
C VAL A 141 -9.55 -10.25 0.25
N LEU A 142 -8.32 -9.89 -0.08
CA LEU A 142 -7.24 -9.73 0.89
C LEU A 142 -6.96 -8.25 1.12
N LEU A 143 -7.23 -7.79 2.32
CA LEU A 143 -6.82 -6.48 2.81
C LEU A 143 -5.46 -6.63 3.47
N LEU A 144 -4.49 -5.80 3.09
CA LEU A 144 -3.09 -5.95 3.49
C LEU A 144 -2.49 -4.60 3.90
N VAL A 145 -1.66 -4.63 4.93
CA VAL A 145 -0.86 -3.49 5.38
C VAL A 145 0.50 -3.96 5.87
N MET A 146 1.52 -3.13 5.68
CA MET A 146 2.81 -3.24 6.35
C MET A 146 3.34 -1.84 6.65
N ASN A 147 3.36 -1.48 7.93
CA ASN A 147 3.81 -0.18 8.42
C ASN A 147 4.88 -0.35 9.51
N TRP A 148 5.78 0.62 9.63
CA TRP A 148 6.72 0.67 10.74
C TRP A 148 6.01 0.99 12.06
N LEU A 149 6.63 0.62 13.17
CA LEU A 149 6.13 0.83 14.53
C LEU A 149 6.94 1.95 15.22
N PRO A 150 6.52 3.21 15.15
CA PRO A 150 7.34 4.34 15.62
C PRO A 150 7.54 4.33 17.14
N PHE A 151 6.61 3.75 17.90
CA PHE A 151 6.75 3.66 19.36
C PHE A 151 7.75 2.58 19.82
N GLU A 152 8.16 1.70 18.92
CA GLU A 152 9.12 0.62 19.18
C GLU A 152 10.46 0.82 18.46
N ASP A 153 10.53 1.82 17.56
CA ASP A 153 11.72 2.10 16.76
C ASP A 153 12.07 3.58 16.82
N SER A 154 13.20 3.90 17.43
CA SER A 154 13.62 5.29 17.66
C SER A 154 13.94 6.06 16.37
N ILE A 155 14.43 5.36 15.33
CA ILE A 155 14.74 5.99 14.03
C ILE A 155 13.44 6.33 13.31
N ALA A 156 12.48 5.39 13.31
CA ALA A 156 11.17 5.62 12.75
C ALA A 156 10.42 6.74 13.49
N ASN A 157 10.46 6.72 14.83
CA ASN A 157 9.84 7.77 15.65
C ASN A 157 10.42 9.15 15.32
N ALA A 158 11.75 9.30 15.36
CA ALA A 158 12.39 10.57 15.09
C ALA A 158 12.09 11.09 13.67
N SER A 159 11.99 10.18 12.69
CA SER A 159 11.60 10.52 11.31
C SER A 159 10.16 11.01 11.23
N GLU A 160 9.21 10.34 11.92
CA GLU A 160 7.80 10.79 11.98
C GLU A 160 7.65 12.14 12.67
N GLN A 161 8.35 12.36 13.80
CA GLN A 161 8.32 13.65 14.49
C GLN A 161 8.82 14.77 13.58
N LEU A 162 9.82 14.51 12.73
CA LEU A 162 10.25 15.47 11.74
C LEU A 162 9.18 15.72 10.68
N VAL A 163 8.49 14.69 10.17
CA VAL A 163 7.39 14.88 9.23
C VAL A 163 6.29 15.74 9.85
N LEU A 164 5.89 15.46 11.09
CA LEU A 164 4.83 16.20 11.78
C LEU A 164 5.18 17.68 12.03
N ARG A 165 6.44 18.05 12.10
CA ARG A 165 6.84 19.48 12.13
C ARG A 165 6.52 20.21 10.83
N TYR A 166 6.66 19.55 9.69
CA TYR A 166 6.37 20.13 8.37
C TYR A 166 4.92 19.92 7.93
N ASN A 167 4.29 18.84 8.38
CA ASN A 167 2.91 18.48 8.06
C ASN A 167 2.17 17.97 9.31
N PRO A 168 1.72 18.87 10.19
CA PRO A 168 1.07 18.49 11.45
C PRO A 168 -0.23 17.71 11.28
N SER A 169 -0.88 17.85 10.12
CA SER A 169 -2.15 17.15 9.82
C SER A 169 -1.96 15.73 9.27
N TRP A 170 -0.72 15.28 9.06
CA TRP A 170 -0.48 13.96 8.51
C TRP A 170 -1.00 12.85 9.43
N SER A 171 -2.06 12.18 8.99
CA SER A 171 -2.75 11.12 9.74
C SER A 171 -2.10 9.73 9.59
N GLY A 172 -0.96 9.63 8.89
CA GLY A 172 -0.22 8.37 8.72
C GLY A 172 0.87 8.13 9.76
N ALA A 173 0.99 9.00 10.78
CA ALA A 173 1.91 8.85 11.90
C ALA A 173 1.29 8.05 13.05
N GLY A 174 2.14 7.53 13.93
CA GLY A 174 1.72 6.90 15.18
C GLY A 174 1.13 5.50 15.02
N GLU A 175 1.50 4.78 13.97
CA GLU A 175 1.01 3.41 13.71
C GLU A 175 1.32 2.48 14.88
N GLN A 176 0.36 1.60 15.19
CA GLN A 176 0.47 0.55 16.18
C GLN A 176 0.08 -0.80 15.57
N GLU A 177 0.56 -1.88 16.16
CA GLU A 177 0.17 -3.22 15.73
C GLU A 177 -1.31 -3.46 15.99
N GLN A 178 -2.07 -3.62 14.91
CA GLN A 178 -3.50 -3.88 14.97
C GLN A 178 -3.98 -4.63 13.73
N PRO A 179 -5.05 -5.45 13.84
CA PRO A 179 -5.66 -6.08 12.69
C PRO A 179 -6.39 -5.04 11.83
N ILE A 180 -6.50 -5.32 10.53
CA ILE A 180 -7.38 -4.55 9.66
C ILE A 180 -8.83 -4.95 9.95
N VAL A 181 -9.61 -4.04 10.51
CA VAL A 181 -11.04 -4.25 10.75
C VAL A 181 -11.81 -3.82 9.51
N PRO A 182 -12.49 -4.75 8.81
CA PRO A 182 -13.29 -4.40 7.64
C PRO A 182 -14.47 -3.50 8.01
N ASN A 183 -14.79 -2.57 7.11
CA ASN A 183 -15.99 -1.74 7.28
C ASN A 183 -17.24 -2.64 7.27
N PRO A 184 -18.26 -2.39 8.12
CA PRO A 184 -19.50 -3.15 8.15
C PRO A 184 -20.25 -3.27 6.81
N ALA A 185 -20.03 -2.37 5.87
CA ALA A 185 -20.59 -2.46 4.52
C ALA A 185 -20.20 -3.76 3.79
N TYR A 186 -19.11 -4.40 4.15
CA TYR A 186 -18.70 -5.69 3.57
C TYR A 186 -19.49 -6.88 4.15
N ASN A 187 -20.10 -6.75 5.31
CA ASN A 187 -20.77 -7.86 6.00
C ASN A 187 -22.01 -8.42 5.26
N THR A 188 -22.59 -7.67 4.32
CA THR A 188 -23.70 -8.15 3.52
C THR A 188 -23.28 -9.31 2.63
N ASP A 189 -22.20 -9.15 1.90
CA ASP A 189 -21.78 -10.07 0.83
C ASP A 189 -20.58 -10.94 1.23
N PHE A 190 -19.89 -10.60 2.31
CA PHE A 190 -18.67 -11.25 2.72
C PHE A 190 -18.70 -11.72 4.17
N THR A 191 -17.90 -12.77 4.44
CA THR A 191 -17.56 -13.24 5.78
C THR A 191 -16.06 -13.03 6.01
N CYS A 192 -15.67 -12.46 7.14
CA CYS A 192 -14.26 -12.40 7.55
C CYS A 192 -13.81 -13.80 7.99
N THR A 193 -12.93 -14.42 7.20
CA THR A 193 -12.49 -15.80 7.40
C THR A 193 -11.09 -15.92 7.98
N CYS A 194 -10.31 -14.84 7.98
CA CYS A 194 -9.01 -14.79 8.62
C CYS A 194 -8.64 -13.34 8.98
N GLN A 195 -8.11 -13.17 10.17
CA GLN A 195 -7.39 -11.96 10.56
C GLN A 195 -6.11 -12.35 11.27
N ARG A 196 -5.00 -11.74 10.90
CA ARG A 196 -3.72 -11.95 11.57
C ARG A 196 -2.84 -10.71 11.48
N THR A 197 -2.01 -10.53 12.50
CA THR A 197 -0.90 -9.60 12.51
C THR A 197 0.40 -10.35 12.76
N TRP A 198 1.51 -9.80 12.32
CA TRP A 198 2.85 -10.30 12.63
C TRP A 198 3.88 -9.19 12.48
N ARG A 199 5.05 -9.38 13.10
CA ARG A 199 6.14 -8.42 13.06
C ARG A 199 7.19 -8.82 12.06
N LEU A 200 7.82 -7.82 11.45
CA LEU A 200 8.86 -7.96 10.45
C LEU A 200 10.02 -7.02 10.76
N GLN A 201 11.23 -7.48 10.51
CA GLN A 201 12.43 -6.65 10.54
C GLN A 201 12.81 -6.31 9.12
N VAL A 202 12.67 -5.04 8.73
CA VAL A 202 12.94 -4.58 7.38
C VAL A 202 14.28 -3.85 7.34
N PRO A 203 15.25 -4.33 6.54
CA PRO A 203 16.57 -3.71 6.46
C PRO A 203 16.54 -2.41 5.65
N PHE A 204 17.29 -1.43 6.11
CA PHE A 204 17.47 -0.15 5.45
C PHE A 204 18.93 0.33 5.52
N THR A 205 19.29 1.16 4.55
CA THR A 205 20.38 2.12 4.66
C THR A 205 19.79 3.50 4.99
N ARG A 206 20.63 4.45 5.41
CA ARG A 206 20.18 5.85 5.59
C ARG A 206 19.50 6.39 4.32
N GLU A 207 20.07 6.11 3.15
CA GLU A 207 19.52 6.56 1.87
C GLU A 207 18.17 5.90 1.56
N SER A 208 18.06 4.57 1.73
CA SER A 208 16.80 3.89 1.42
C SER A 208 15.69 4.23 2.41
N TRP A 209 16.01 4.47 3.69
CA TRP A 209 15.04 4.96 4.67
C TRP A 209 14.61 6.40 4.38
N HIS A 210 15.55 7.28 4.04
CA HIS A 210 15.22 8.63 3.61
C HIS A 210 14.27 8.63 2.41
N GLY A 211 14.58 7.85 1.38
CA GLY A 211 13.72 7.71 0.20
C GLY A 211 12.36 7.08 0.52
N ARG A 212 12.32 6.09 1.43
CA ARG A 212 11.07 5.49 1.93
C ARG A 212 10.16 6.53 2.60
N MET A 213 10.75 7.40 3.44
CA MET A 213 10.02 8.49 4.10
C MET A 213 9.58 9.55 3.09
N ARG A 214 10.43 9.93 2.14
CA ARG A 214 10.09 10.88 1.07
C ARG A 214 8.95 10.37 0.20
N ALA A 215 8.86 9.08 -0.05
CA ALA A 215 7.75 8.45 -0.76
C ALA A 215 6.43 8.38 0.02
N CYS A 216 6.37 8.92 1.25
CA CYS A 216 5.13 8.93 2.05
C CYS A 216 4.19 10.05 1.63
N ARG A 217 2.89 9.83 1.93
CA ARG A 217 1.85 10.84 1.75
C ARG A 217 2.19 12.13 2.47
N GLY A 218 2.62 12.04 3.72
CA GLY A 218 2.93 13.19 4.56
C GLY A 218 4.12 14.03 4.10
N VAL A 219 4.93 13.54 3.15
CA VAL A 219 6.13 14.20 2.65
C VAL A 219 5.99 14.53 1.17
N GLY A 220 6.47 13.66 0.28
CA GLY A 220 6.58 13.98 -1.15
C GLY A 220 5.24 14.23 -1.85
N ALA A 221 4.15 13.59 -1.38
CA ALA A 221 2.82 13.80 -1.97
C ALA A 221 2.14 15.10 -1.50
N SER A 222 2.54 15.67 -0.33
CA SER A 222 1.82 16.78 0.30
C SER A 222 2.65 18.07 0.42
N LEU A 223 3.93 17.98 0.78
CA LEU A 223 4.74 19.19 1.07
C LEU A 223 4.92 20.08 -0.16
N THR A 224 5.03 21.38 0.08
CA THR A 224 5.46 22.34 -0.96
C THR A 224 6.90 22.01 -1.40
N PRO A 225 7.33 22.44 -2.60
CA PRO A 225 8.72 22.22 -3.04
C PRO A 225 9.77 22.79 -2.05
N GLY A 226 9.51 23.93 -1.43
CA GLY A 226 10.42 24.56 -0.45
C GLY A 226 10.48 23.77 0.86
N ASP A 227 9.31 23.38 1.39
CA ASP A 227 9.24 22.56 2.61
C ASP A 227 9.85 21.19 2.39
N LEU A 228 9.62 20.57 1.21
CA LEU A 228 10.22 19.30 0.86
C LEU A 228 11.75 19.38 0.86
N GLN A 229 12.32 20.41 0.24
CA GLN A 229 13.77 20.61 0.21
C GLN A 229 14.34 20.79 1.63
N SER A 230 13.69 21.58 2.46
CA SER A 230 14.09 21.81 3.85
C SER A 230 14.01 20.52 4.67
N TRP A 231 12.90 19.79 4.52
CA TRP A 231 12.70 18.50 5.16
C TRP A 231 13.79 17.47 4.74
N GLU A 232 14.13 17.42 3.47
CA GLU A 232 15.16 16.50 2.96
C GLU A 232 16.52 16.76 3.62
N GLN A 233 16.92 18.03 3.74
CA GLN A 233 18.18 18.43 4.38
C GLN A 233 18.19 18.03 5.86
N GLU A 234 17.12 18.38 6.58
CA GLU A 234 17.00 18.07 8.01
C GLU A 234 16.93 16.56 8.26
N HIS A 235 16.18 15.80 7.41
CA HIS A 235 16.04 14.36 7.59
C HIS A 235 17.37 13.61 7.32
N ARG A 236 18.15 14.04 6.32
CA ARG A 236 19.51 13.50 6.09
C ARG A 236 20.42 13.77 7.28
N ALA A 237 20.46 14.99 7.76
CA ALA A 237 21.25 15.35 8.96
C ALA A 237 20.78 14.61 10.21
N LEU A 238 19.48 14.40 10.37
CA LEU A 238 18.92 13.59 11.46
C LEU A 238 19.44 12.15 11.38
N LEU A 239 19.36 11.50 10.22
CA LEU A 239 19.78 10.13 10.04
C LEU A 239 21.30 9.94 10.24
N GLU A 240 22.11 10.91 9.83
CA GLU A 240 23.56 10.89 10.10
C GLU A 240 23.87 10.87 11.60
N ARG A 241 23.07 11.57 12.40
CA ARG A 241 23.25 11.68 13.85
C ARG A 241 22.74 10.47 14.62
N ILE A 242 21.60 9.85 14.20
CA ILE A 242 20.91 8.84 15.02
C ILE A 242 20.98 7.43 14.47
N ALA A 243 21.23 7.23 13.18
CA ALA A 243 21.16 5.93 12.54
C ALA A 243 22.55 5.44 12.10
N PRO A 244 22.91 4.17 12.29
CA PRO A 244 24.08 3.59 11.64
C PRO A 244 23.91 3.56 10.11
N PRO A 245 24.98 3.32 9.33
CA PRO A 245 24.88 3.24 7.86
C PRO A 245 23.87 2.21 7.34
N GLN A 246 23.71 1.11 8.09
CA GLN A 246 22.75 0.04 7.86
C GLN A 246 22.05 -0.28 9.16
N PHE A 247 20.73 -0.46 9.11
CA PHE A 247 19.89 -0.76 10.26
C PHE A 247 18.62 -1.49 9.82
N THR A 248 17.88 -2.01 10.78
CA THR A 248 16.54 -2.56 10.55
C THR A 248 15.52 -1.69 11.23
N VAL A 249 14.33 -1.59 10.66
CA VAL A 249 13.17 -0.93 11.26
C VAL A 249 12.09 -1.97 11.51
N THR A 250 11.57 -1.98 12.74
CA THR A 250 10.47 -2.86 13.10
C THR A 250 9.20 -2.42 12.41
N HIS A 251 8.60 -3.35 11.65
CA HIS A 251 7.30 -3.17 11.01
C HIS A 251 6.31 -4.18 11.57
N HIS A 252 5.04 -3.82 11.59
CA HIS A 252 3.98 -4.80 11.64
C HIS A 252 3.38 -4.99 10.25
N ALA A 253 2.89 -6.19 10.00
CA ALA A 253 2.04 -6.48 8.86
C ALA A 253 0.71 -7.01 9.36
N ALA A 254 -0.37 -6.69 8.65
CA ALA A 254 -1.67 -7.25 8.90
C ALA A 254 -2.29 -7.76 7.60
N LEU A 255 -3.03 -8.88 7.72
CA LEU A 255 -3.81 -9.46 6.66
C LEU A 255 -5.21 -9.77 7.19
N THR A 256 -6.23 -9.30 6.48
CA THR A 256 -7.61 -9.68 6.70
C THR A 256 -8.17 -10.28 5.42
N GLU A 257 -8.72 -11.49 5.51
CA GLU A 257 -9.37 -12.18 4.40
C GLU A 257 -10.89 -12.09 4.57
N LEU A 258 -11.53 -11.64 3.51
CA LEU A 258 -12.97 -11.67 3.33
C LEU A 258 -13.30 -12.70 2.25
N THR A 259 -14.23 -13.61 2.54
CA THR A 259 -14.70 -14.61 1.58
C THR A 259 -16.12 -14.28 1.17
N LYS A 260 -16.42 -14.24 -0.14
CA LYS A 260 -17.76 -13.99 -0.66
C LYS A 260 -18.68 -15.15 -0.29
N LYS A 261 -19.86 -14.81 0.21
CA LYS A 261 -20.95 -15.72 0.57
C LYS A 261 -21.56 -16.43 -0.64
#